data_6b4738291de75cd2be443923e39f291b
#
_entry.id   6b4738291de75cd2be443923e39f291b
#
_cell.length_a   1.000
_cell.length_b   1.000
_cell.length_c   1.000
_cell.angle_alpha   90.00
_cell.angle_beta   90.00
_cell.angle_gamma   90.00
#
_symmetry.space_group_name_H-M   'P 1'
#
loop_
_entity.id
_entity.type
_entity.pdbx_description
1 polymer ?
#
loop_
_entity_poly.entity_id
_entity_poly.type
_entity_poly.pdbx_seq_one_letter_code
_entity_poly.pdbx_strand_id
1 'polypeptide(L)'
;MIVEGEAVARFVSERIGFALCPPYTAMGIERDGEIIGGVIFNSFEGAAVHVTLAGKGWTRAFIKAVGDYVYRQLGCARITVTTADPKVVEYAQRLGGQLEGVLRDQFGEGRDATLVGILARDWRY
;
A
#
# COMPACT_ATOMS: atom_id res chain seq x y z
N MET A 1 -0.22 -12.49 -12.62
CA MET A 1 0.78 -13.20 -11.79
C MET A 1 1.26 -12.29 -10.69
N ILE A 2 1.35 -12.81 -9.48
CA ILE A 2 1.87 -12.04 -8.34
C ILE A 2 3.39 -12.20 -8.31
N VAL A 3 4.11 -11.08 -8.23
CA VAL A 3 5.57 -11.04 -8.20
C VAL A 3 6.05 -10.25 -7.00
N GLU A 4 7.34 -10.39 -6.67
CA GLU A 4 7.95 -9.72 -5.51
C GLU A 4 9.31 -9.13 -5.91
N GLY A 5 9.87 -8.31 -5.02
CA GLY A 5 11.27 -7.90 -5.10
C GLY A 5 11.51 -6.51 -5.66
N GLU A 6 12.79 -6.24 -5.95
CA GLU A 6 13.27 -4.90 -6.30
C GLU A 6 12.65 -4.30 -7.56
N ALA A 7 12.28 -5.13 -8.54
CA ALA A 7 11.64 -4.61 -9.75
C ALA A 7 10.29 -3.98 -9.44
N VAL A 8 9.52 -4.55 -8.50
CA VAL A 8 8.27 -3.98 -8.03
C VAL A 8 8.52 -2.67 -7.30
N ALA A 9 9.50 -2.65 -6.41
CA ALA A 9 9.86 -1.44 -5.66
C ALA A 9 10.26 -0.31 -6.60
N ARG A 10 11.03 -0.60 -7.64
CA ARG A 10 11.42 0.38 -8.65
C ARG A 10 10.21 0.91 -9.40
N PHE A 11 9.30 0.02 -9.79
CA PHE A 11 8.06 0.41 -10.46
C PHE A 11 7.27 1.41 -9.60
N VAL A 12 7.08 1.11 -8.31
CA VAL A 12 6.33 1.99 -7.40
C VAL A 12 7.06 3.32 -7.20
N SER A 13 8.36 3.26 -6.93
CA SER A 13 9.20 4.45 -6.70
C SER A 13 9.14 5.43 -7.86
N GLU A 14 9.21 4.93 -9.09
CA GLU A 14 9.14 5.76 -10.28
C GLU A 14 7.78 6.46 -10.41
N ARG A 15 6.69 5.78 -10.05
CA ARG A 15 5.35 6.34 -10.16
C ARG A 15 5.01 7.34 -9.06
N ILE A 16 5.49 7.12 -7.85
CA ILE A 16 5.23 8.06 -6.74
C ILE A 16 6.21 9.24 -6.72
N GLY A 17 7.31 9.14 -7.48
CA GLY A 17 8.24 10.24 -7.69
C GLY A 17 9.29 10.45 -6.61
N PHE A 18 9.49 9.49 -5.72
CA PHE A 18 10.57 9.56 -4.74
C PHE A 18 11.14 8.18 -4.42
N ALA A 19 12.37 8.17 -3.89
CA ALA A 19 13.06 6.94 -3.55
C ALA A 19 12.49 6.31 -2.28
N LEU A 20 12.44 4.99 -2.26
CA LEU A 20 12.01 4.25 -1.08
C LEU A 20 13.22 3.97 -0.19
N CYS A 21 13.01 4.11 1.12
CA CYS A 21 14.04 3.93 2.12
C CYS A 21 13.90 2.54 2.76
N PRO A 22 14.93 1.68 2.69
CA PRO A 22 14.85 0.37 3.37
C PRO A 22 14.76 0.54 4.90
N PRO A 23 14.21 -0.46 5.63
CA PRO A 23 13.74 -1.74 5.11
C PRO A 23 12.32 -1.66 4.54
N TYR A 24 12.07 -2.45 3.48
CA TYR A 24 10.73 -2.60 2.91
C TYR A 24 10.63 -3.95 2.21
N THR A 25 9.39 -4.41 1.97
CA THR A 25 9.11 -5.51 1.07
C THR A 25 8.15 -5.03 0.00
N ALA A 26 8.05 -5.78 -1.08
CA ALA A 26 7.24 -5.38 -2.23
C ALA A 26 6.50 -6.58 -2.81
N MET A 27 5.26 -6.33 -3.24
CA MET A 27 4.42 -7.33 -3.91
C MET A 27 3.75 -6.64 -5.09
N GLY A 28 3.77 -7.27 -6.25
CA GLY A 28 3.25 -6.65 -7.46
C GLY A 28 2.48 -7.60 -8.35
N ILE A 29 1.90 -7.01 -9.39
CA ILE A 29 1.16 -7.71 -10.42
C ILE A 29 1.90 -7.59 -11.73
N GLU A 30 2.21 -8.74 -12.32
CA GLU A 30 2.82 -8.83 -13.65
C GLU A 30 1.78 -9.37 -14.63
N ARG A 31 1.70 -8.73 -15.79
CA ARG A 31 0.83 -9.16 -16.88
C ARG A 31 1.59 -9.00 -18.19
N ASP A 32 1.62 -10.06 -18.98
CA ASP A 32 2.32 -10.08 -20.28
C ASP A 32 3.79 -9.67 -20.16
N GLY A 33 4.46 -10.13 -19.08
CA GLY A 33 5.87 -9.85 -18.85
C GLY A 33 6.17 -8.46 -18.27
N GLU A 34 5.15 -7.66 -17.96
CA GLU A 34 5.33 -6.32 -17.42
C GLU A 34 4.66 -6.16 -16.07
N ILE A 35 5.31 -5.42 -15.18
CA ILE A 35 4.73 -5.05 -13.89
C ILE A 35 3.75 -3.90 -14.15
N ILE A 36 2.49 -4.07 -13.76
CA ILE A 36 1.44 -3.09 -13.97
C ILE A 36 0.92 -2.47 -12.67
N GLY A 37 1.19 -3.10 -11.55
CA GLY A 37 0.82 -2.60 -10.23
C GLY A 37 1.77 -3.10 -9.18
N GLY A 38 1.93 -2.34 -8.10
CA GLY A 38 2.80 -2.74 -7.01
C GLY A 38 2.40 -2.12 -5.69
N VAL A 39 2.77 -2.81 -4.62
CA VAL A 39 2.53 -2.41 -3.24
C VAL A 39 3.84 -2.53 -2.47
N ILE A 40 4.16 -1.49 -1.72
CA ILE A 40 5.33 -1.46 -0.83
C ILE A 40 4.85 -1.53 0.60
N PHE A 41 5.47 -2.40 1.38
CA PHE A 41 5.24 -2.53 2.81
C PHE A 41 6.47 -2.02 3.54
N ASN A 42 6.31 -0.96 4.31
CA ASN A 42 7.42 -0.37 5.06
C ASN A 42 6.97 0.13 6.44
N SER A 43 7.89 0.67 7.21
CA SER A 43 7.62 1.19 8.56
C SER A 43 6.88 0.15 9.42
N PHE A 44 7.34 -1.09 9.37
CA PHE A 44 6.77 -2.16 10.19
C PHE A 44 7.07 -1.90 11.66
N GLU A 45 6.03 -1.85 12.48
CA GLU A 45 6.14 -1.57 13.91
C GLU A 45 5.36 -2.61 14.73
N GLY A 46 5.47 -3.87 14.37
CA GLY A 46 4.79 -4.97 15.07
C GLY A 46 3.31 -5.05 14.77
N ALA A 47 2.51 -4.16 15.35
CA ALA A 47 1.06 -4.14 15.14
C ALA A 47 0.63 -3.39 13.88
N ALA A 48 1.52 -2.61 13.27
CA ALA A 48 1.19 -1.75 12.14
C ALA A 48 2.24 -1.81 11.05
N VAL A 49 1.81 -1.67 9.80
CA VAL A 49 2.69 -1.51 8.66
C VAL A 49 2.11 -0.45 7.74
N HIS A 50 2.98 0.35 7.14
CA HIS A 50 2.59 1.34 6.13
C HIS A 50 2.58 0.69 4.77
N VAL A 51 1.56 1.01 3.97
CA VAL A 51 1.40 0.49 2.61
C VAL A 51 1.34 1.63 1.62
N THR A 52 2.17 1.57 0.60
CA THR A 52 2.17 2.47 -0.54
C THR A 52 1.84 1.65 -1.78
N LEU A 53 0.94 2.16 -2.62
CA LEU A 53 0.55 1.46 -3.82
C LEU A 53 0.62 2.37 -5.04
N ALA A 54 0.87 1.77 -6.19
CA ALA A 54 0.88 2.48 -7.47
C ALA A 54 0.52 1.51 -8.59
N GLY A 55 -0.06 2.04 -9.67
CA GLY A 55 -0.41 1.25 -10.84
C GLY A 55 -1.86 0.80 -10.84
N LYS A 56 -2.08 -0.37 -11.43
CA LYS A 56 -3.42 -0.88 -11.71
C LYS A 56 -3.43 -2.42 -11.71
N GLY A 57 -4.58 -2.99 -12.02
CA GLY A 57 -4.70 -4.44 -12.18
C GLY A 57 -5.05 -5.18 -10.88
N TRP A 58 -5.58 -4.47 -9.90
CA TRP A 58 -5.91 -5.03 -8.58
C TRP A 58 -6.99 -6.10 -8.69
N THR A 59 -6.57 -7.37 -8.62
CA THR A 59 -7.49 -8.50 -8.60
C THR A 59 -7.87 -8.84 -7.16
N ARG A 60 -8.99 -9.53 -7.01
CA ARG A 60 -9.41 -10.03 -5.69
C ARG A 60 -8.33 -10.94 -5.08
N ALA A 61 -7.73 -11.81 -5.90
CA ALA A 61 -6.66 -12.69 -5.45
C ALA A 61 -5.45 -11.92 -4.93
N PHE A 62 -5.07 -10.84 -5.62
CA PHE A 62 -3.96 -9.99 -5.18
C PHE A 62 -4.27 -9.29 -3.85
N ILE A 63 -5.46 -8.71 -3.75
CA ILE A 63 -5.87 -8.01 -2.53
C ILE A 63 -5.91 -8.99 -1.35
N LYS A 64 -6.41 -10.20 -1.58
CA LYS A 64 -6.39 -11.24 -0.56
C LYS A 64 -4.95 -11.58 -0.16
N ALA A 65 -4.02 -11.68 -1.11
CA ALA A 65 -2.63 -11.97 -0.83
C ALA A 65 -1.98 -10.86 0.02
N VAL A 66 -2.31 -9.59 -0.24
CA VAL A 66 -1.85 -8.45 0.58
C VAL A 66 -2.35 -8.61 2.02
N GLY A 67 -3.62 -8.89 2.20
CA GLY A 67 -4.19 -9.09 3.53
C GLY A 67 -3.59 -10.28 4.26
N ASP A 68 -3.39 -11.39 3.56
CA ASP A 68 -2.78 -12.57 4.15
C ASP A 68 -1.34 -12.28 4.60
N TYR A 69 -0.58 -11.54 3.80
CA TYR A 69 0.76 -11.14 4.18
C TYR A 69 0.77 -10.27 5.44
N VAL A 70 -0.03 -9.21 5.45
CA VAL A 70 -0.04 -8.24 6.55
C VAL A 70 -0.64 -8.81 7.82
N TYR A 71 -1.84 -9.39 7.72
CA TYR A 71 -2.62 -9.75 8.92
C TYR A 71 -2.31 -11.15 9.44
N ARG A 72 -1.90 -12.06 8.57
CA ARG A 72 -1.59 -13.44 8.98
C ARG A 72 -0.09 -13.67 9.11
N GLN A 73 0.69 -13.32 8.08
CA GLN A 73 2.13 -13.58 8.11
C GLN A 73 2.87 -12.61 9.03
N LEU A 74 2.65 -11.31 8.89
CA LEU A 74 3.27 -10.31 9.77
C LEU A 74 2.56 -10.18 11.11
N GLY A 75 1.31 -10.57 11.20
CA GLY A 75 0.53 -10.48 12.43
C GLY A 75 0.12 -9.07 12.81
N CYS A 76 0.04 -8.15 11.85
CA CYS A 76 -0.36 -6.77 12.13
C CYS A 76 -1.84 -6.67 12.47
N ALA A 77 -2.18 -5.64 13.25
CA ALA A 77 -3.56 -5.28 13.55
C ALA A 77 -4.10 -4.25 12.56
N ARG A 78 -3.20 -3.52 11.87
CA ARG A 78 -3.62 -2.45 10.94
C ARG A 78 -2.66 -2.27 9.78
N ILE A 79 -3.23 -1.79 8.67
CA ILE A 79 -2.51 -1.17 7.56
C ILE A 79 -2.71 0.33 7.68
N THR A 80 -1.64 1.09 7.50
CA THR A 80 -1.68 2.55 7.42
C THR A 80 -1.40 2.97 5.97
N VAL A 81 -2.28 3.78 5.39
CA VAL A 81 -2.11 4.33 4.04
C VAL A 81 -2.07 5.84 4.13
N THR A 82 -1.06 6.46 3.51
CA THR A 82 -0.98 7.92 3.36
C THR A 82 -0.92 8.23 1.88
N THR A 83 -1.79 9.10 1.41
CA THR A 83 -1.86 9.40 -0.01
C THR A 83 -2.41 10.81 -0.26
N ALA A 84 -1.99 11.41 -1.39
CA ALA A 84 -2.58 12.64 -1.89
C ALA A 84 -3.65 12.37 -2.96
N ASP A 85 -3.81 11.10 -3.37
CA ASP A 85 -4.73 10.72 -4.45
C ASP A 85 -6.10 10.32 -3.87
N PRO A 86 -7.17 11.07 -4.19
CA PRO A 86 -8.52 10.72 -3.72
C PRO A 86 -9.00 9.34 -4.16
N LYS A 87 -8.51 8.84 -5.28
CA LYS A 87 -8.88 7.50 -5.77
C LYS A 87 -8.32 6.42 -4.86
N VAL A 88 -7.11 6.61 -4.34
CA VAL A 88 -6.49 5.68 -3.40
C VAL A 88 -7.24 5.70 -2.08
N VAL A 89 -7.67 6.88 -1.62
CA VAL A 89 -8.50 7.00 -0.41
C VAL A 89 -9.79 6.20 -0.57
N GLU A 90 -10.49 6.42 -1.68
CA GLU A 90 -11.75 5.72 -1.96
C GLU A 90 -11.54 4.21 -2.01
N TYR A 91 -10.47 3.78 -2.67
CA TYR A 91 -10.13 2.36 -2.78
C TYR A 91 -9.86 1.75 -1.40
N ALA A 92 -9.07 2.41 -0.56
CA ALA A 92 -8.78 1.94 0.79
C ALA A 92 -10.04 1.82 1.64
N GLN A 93 -10.98 2.76 1.48
CA GLN A 93 -12.28 2.70 2.17
C GLN A 93 -13.11 1.50 1.73
N ARG A 94 -13.06 1.13 0.46
CA ARG A 94 -13.73 -0.08 -0.03
C ARG A 94 -13.16 -1.36 0.57
N LEU A 95 -11.89 -1.36 0.91
CA LEU A 95 -11.24 -2.51 1.55
C LEU A 95 -11.56 -2.62 3.04
N GLY A 96 -12.26 -1.66 3.61
CA GLY A 96 -12.63 -1.62 5.02
C GLY A 96 -11.98 -0.48 5.79
N GLY A 97 -11.28 0.41 5.11
CA GLY A 97 -10.56 1.51 5.74
C GLY A 97 -11.44 2.65 6.21
N GLN A 98 -10.93 3.41 7.17
CA GLN A 98 -11.56 4.62 7.69
C GLN A 98 -10.59 5.78 7.60
N LEU A 99 -11.12 6.97 7.32
CA LEU A 99 -10.34 8.20 7.37
C LEU A 99 -9.94 8.49 8.81
N GLU A 100 -8.65 8.77 9.02
CA GLU A 100 -8.12 9.02 10.37
C GLU A 100 -7.51 10.40 10.53
N GLY A 101 -7.28 11.11 9.43
CA GLY A 101 -6.75 12.47 9.51
C GLY A 101 -6.03 12.93 8.26
N VAL A 102 -5.37 14.07 8.42
CA VAL A 102 -4.56 14.70 7.38
C VAL A 102 -3.17 14.97 7.94
N LEU A 103 -2.14 14.58 7.19
CA LEU A 103 -0.76 14.88 7.51
C LEU A 103 -0.34 16.08 6.65
N ARG A 104 -0.18 17.24 7.28
CA ARG A 104 0.17 18.47 6.56
C ARG A 104 1.58 18.38 6.03
N ASP A 105 1.79 18.81 4.79
CA ASP A 105 3.09 18.87 4.11
C ASP A 105 3.81 17.51 4.01
N GLN A 106 3.08 16.41 4.07
CA GLN A 106 3.67 15.07 4.03
C GLN A 106 4.51 14.83 2.77
N PHE A 107 4.08 15.39 1.64
CA PHE A 107 4.74 15.21 0.35
C PHE A 107 5.44 16.47 -0.15
N GLY A 108 5.65 17.45 0.72
CA GLY A 108 6.27 18.73 0.43
C GLY A 108 5.36 19.86 0.87
N GLU A 109 5.89 21.09 0.84
CA GLU A 109 5.15 22.26 1.27
C GLU A 109 3.85 22.42 0.47
N GLY A 110 2.71 22.51 1.17
CA GLY A 110 1.38 22.60 0.56
C GLY A 110 0.85 21.31 0.00
N ARG A 111 1.53 20.18 0.23
CA ARG A 111 1.16 18.88 -0.34
C ARG A 111 0.83 17.90 0.80
N ASP A 112 -0.39 17.96 1.25
CA ASP A 112 -0.88 17.16 2.37
C ASP A 112 -1.19 15.72 1.96
N ALA A 113 -1.12 14.81 2.94
CA ALA A 113 -1.58 13.43 2.77
C ALA A 113 -2.85 13.19 3.57
N THR A 114 -3.74 12.41 2.99
CA THR A 114 -4.86 11.83 3.72
C THR A 114 -4.40 10.52 4.36
N LEU A 115 -4.74 10.33 5.63
CA LEU A 115 -4.40 9.15 6.40
C LEU A 115 -5.60 8.23 6.49
N VAL A 116 -5.45 6.98 6.05
CA VAL A 116 -6.48 5.95 6.13
C VAL A 116 -5.92 4.75 6.89
N GLY A 117 -6.67 4.25 7.86
CA GLY A 117 -6.33 3.04 8.58
C GLY A 117 -7.27 1.90 8.21
N ILE A 118 -6.73 0.71 7.97
CA ILE A 118 -7.53 -0.48 7.68
C ILE A 118 -7.19 -1.52 8.75
N LEU A 119 -8.13 -1.78 9.63
CA LEU A 119 -7.93 -2.74 10.73
C LEU A 119 -8.17 -4.17 10.25
N ALA A 120 -7.44 -5.12 10.86
CA ALA A 120 -7.61 -6.54 10.53
C ALA A 120 -9.08 -6.98 10.65
N ARG A 121 -9.78 -6.52 11.70
CA ARG A 121 -11.18 -6.88 11.93
C ARG A 121 -12.14 -6.29 10.89
N ASP A 122 -11.73 -5.26 10.16
CA ASP A 122 -12.55 -4.59 9.15
C ASP A 122 -12.14 -4.95 7.72
N TRP A 123 -11.06 -5.70 7.56
CA TRP A 123 -10.56 -6.13 6.25
C TRP A 123 -11.59 -7.02 5.56
N ARG A 124 -11.95 -6.66 4.32
CA ARG A 124 -13.06 -7.31 3.60
C ARG A 124 -12.66 -8.48 2.72
N TYR A 125 -11.39 -8.82 2.69
CA TYR A 125 -10.83 -9.89 1.84
C TYR A 125 -9.96 -10.86 2.67
#